data_8b775bcc00cffe2996535b1e85fb5898
#
_entry.id   8b775bcc00cffe2996535b1e85fb5898
#
_cell.length_a   1.000
_cell.length_b   1.000
_cell.length_c   1.000
_cell.angle_alpha   90.00
_cell.angle_beta   90.00
_cell.angle_gamma   90.00
#
_symmetry.space_group_name_H-M   'P 1'
#
loop_
_entity.id
_entity.type
_entity.pdbx_description
1 polymer ?
#
loop_
_entity_poly.entity_id
_entity_poly.type
_entity_poly.pdbx_seq_one_letter_code
_entity_poly.pdbx_strand_id
1 'polypeptide(L)'
;MGFFGFKSSKEVEEEKRQAAEEAARRVEQNNLTNLSNLSKGSQLNFAIPYFDVFDPRLQDYGVPVSVHGAVVYAIEDMDLFHSVNRNEGYSDETFKNKLRGQLTKFIKSVVSNAPSDAQIPVVQIGARFLRLANSSSSVLLHR
;
A
#
# COMPACT_ATOMS: atom_id res chain seq x y z
N MET A 1 -34.42 -36.43 -31.12
CA MET A 1 -34.56 -36.89 -29.70
C MET A 1 -33.23 -36.72 -29.03
N GLY A 2 -33.12 -35.68 -28.19
CA GLY A 2 -31.90 -35.39 -27.44
C GLY A 2 -31.76 -36.37 -26.27
N PHE A 3 -30.69 -37.15 -26.27
CA PHE A 3 -30.23 -37.88 -25.10
C PHE A 3 -29.71 -36.90 -24.07
N PHE A 4 -30.47 -36.58 -23.07
CA PHE A 4 -29.97 -35.91 -21.87
C PHE A 4 -29.20 -36.97 -21.07
N GLY A 5 -27.87 -37.01 -21.28
CA GLY A 5 -26.99 -37.82 -20.45
C GLY A 5 -26.98 -37.29 -19.00
N PHE A 6 -27.66 -38.01 -18.12
CA PHE A 6 -27.52 -37.80 -16.67
C PHE A 6 -26.08 -38.17 -16.30
N LYS A 7 -25.25 -37.17 -15.96
CA LYS A 7 -23.93 -37.43 -15.37
C LYS A 7 -24.14 -38.11 -14.01
N SER A 8 -23.37 -39.14 -13.73
CA SER A 8 -23.44 -39.84 -12.46
C SER A 8 -22.95 -38.88 -11.34
N SER A 9 -23.46 -39.07 -10.14
CA SER A 9 -23.10 -38.25 -8.97
C SER A 9 -21.57 -38.21 -8.73
N LYS A 10 -20.86 -39.27 -9.09
CA LYS A 10 -19.40 -39.36 -9.02
C LYS A 10 -18.71 -38.47 -10.05
N GLU A 11 -19.22 -38.39 -11.24
CA GLU A 11 -18.64 -37.50 -12.30
C GLU A 11 -18.83 -36.02 -11.97
N VAL A 12 -19.99 -35.66 -11.37
CA VAL A 12 -20.23 -34.28 -10.93
C VAL A 12 -19.33 -33.89 -9.77
N GLU A 13 -19.03 -34.82 -8.88
CA GLU A 13 -18.16 -34.59 -7.71
C GLU A 13 -16.69 -34.48 -8.15
N GLU A 14 -16.29 -35.24 -9.13
CA GLU A 14 -14.96 -35.19 -9.72
C GLU A 14 -14.72 -33.90 -10.54
N GLU A 15 -15.70 -33.44 -11.31
CA GLU A 15 -15.66 -32.13 -12.00
C GLU A 15 -15.56 -30.98 -11.00
N LYS A 16 -16.31 -31.02 -9.89
CA LYS A 16 -16.21 -29.99 -8.83
C LYS A 16 -14.84 -29.97 -8.17
N ARG A 17 -14.25 -31.15 -7.94
CA ARG A 17 -12.92 -31.26 -7.34
C ARG A 17 -11.84 -30.72 -8.29
N GLN A 18 -11.92 -31.07 -9.56
CA GLN A 18 -10.98 -30.57 -10.58
C GLN A 18 -11.12 -29.06 -10.80
N ALA A 19 -12.34 -28.51 -10.81
CA ALA A 19 -12.57 -27.07 -10.90
C ALA A 19 -12.02 -26.31 -9.68
N ALA A 20 -12.16 -26.88 -8.50
CA ALA A 20 -11.63 -26.30 -7.26
C ALA A 20 -10.08 -26.33 -7.26
N GLU A 21 -9.47 -27.40 -7.72
CA GLU A 21 -8.03 -27.53 -7.83
C GLU A 21 -7.44 -26.58 -8.87
N GLU A 22 -8.10 -26.43 -10.03
CA GLU A 22 -7.71 -25.46 -11.04
C GLU A 22 -7.85 -24.01 -10.57
N ALA A 23 -8.92 -23.70 -9.85
CA ALA A 23 -9.12 -22.38 -9.22
C ALA A 23 -8.01 -22.08 -8.19
N ALA A 24 -7.64 -23.06 -7.36
CA ALA A 24 -6.57 -22.92 -6.40
C ALA A 24 -5.20 -22.68 -7.08
N ARG A 25 -4.91 -23.40 -8.15
CA ARG A 25 -3.68 -23.19 -8.96
C ARG A 25 -3.64 -21.81 -9.60
N ARG A 26 -4.77 -21.31 -10.09
CA ARG A 26 -4.85 -19.94 -10.67
C ARG A 26 -4.62 -18.87 -9.62
N VAL A 27 -5.17 -19.03 -8.42
CA VAL A 27 -4.94 -18.12 -7.30
C VAL A 27 -3.46 -18.11 -6.89
N GLU A 28 -2.85 -19.29 -6.79
CA GLU A 28 -1.43 -19.40 -6.45
C GLU A 28 -0.52 -18.79 -7.53
N GLN A 29 -0.82 -19.01 -8.81
CA GLN A 29 -0.07 -18.44 -9.92
C GLN A 29 -0.23 -16.91 -10.00
N ASN A 30 -1.42 -16.37 -9.74
CA ASN A 30 -1.65 -14.94 -9.62
C ASN A 30 -0.89 -14.33 -8.44
N ASN A 31 -0.86 -15.02 -7.31
CA ASN A 31 -0.10 -14.58 -6.13
C ASN A 31 1.40 -14.53 -6.43
N LEU A 32 1.96 -15.54 -7.10
CA LEU A 32 3.37 -15.57 -7.50
C LEU A 32 3.71 -14.45 -8.49
N THR A 33 2.81 -14.17 -9.44
CA THR A 33 2.99 -13.07 -10.40
C THR A 33 2.94 -11.71 -9.70
N ASN A 34 2.00 -11.52 -8.78
CA ASN A 34 1.88 -10.29 -7.99
C ASN A 34 3.11 -10.08 -7.10
N LEU A 35 3.64 -11.15 -6.50
CA LEU A 35 4.86 -11.12 -5.69
C LEU A 35 6.09 -10.73 -6.53
N SER A 36 6.21 -11.26 -7.75
CA SER A 36 7.30 -10.88 -8.66
C SER A 36 7.23 -9.41 -9.07
N ASN A 37 6.03 -8.85 -9.18
CA ASN A 37 5.85 -7.43 -9.48
C ASN A 37 6.20 -6.53 -8.30
N LEU A 38 5.95 -6.97 -7.07
CA LEU A 38 6.34 -6.23 -5.85
C LEU A 38 7.86 -6.10 -5.70
N SER A 39 8.62 -7.12 -6.10
CA SER A 39 10.09 -7.08 -6.07
C SER A 39 10.68 -6.15 -7.14
N LYS A 40 9.95 -5.91 -8.25
CA LYS A 40 10.37 -5.02 -9.34
C LYS A 40 10.07 -3.54 -9.10
N GLY A 41 9.32 -3.24 -8.06
CA GLY A 41 8.86 -1.89 -7.74
C GLY A 41 7.41 -1.64 -8.15
N SER A 42 6.67 -1.11 -7.21
CA SER A 42 5.26 -0.75 -7.36
C SER A 42 5.04 0.70 -6.98
N GLN A 43 4.06 1.34 -7.59
CA GLN A 43 3.66 2.70 -7.27
C GLN A 43 2.38 2.70 -6.43
N LEU A 44 2.40 3.48 -5.36
CA LEU A 44 1.24 3.74 -4.52
C LEU A 44 0.89 5.22 -4.56
N ASN A 45 -0.27 5.54 -5.09
CA ASN A 45 -0.81 6.89 -5.02
C ASN A 45 -1.51 7.09 -3.68
N PHE A 46 -1.32 8.27 -3.10
CA PHE A 46 -1.97 8.67 -1.86
C PHE A 46 -2.51 10.08 -1.94
N ALA A 47 -3.59 10.34 -1.20
CA ALA A 47 -4.18 11.65 -1.00
C ALA A 47 -4.60 11.76 0.47
N ILE A 48 -4.10 12.78 1.14
CA ILE A 48 -4.44 13.09 2.53
C ILE A 48 -5.34 14.32 2.48
N PRO A 49 -6.60 14.21 2.94
CA PRO A 49 -7.51 15.33 2.96
C PRO A 49 -7.02 16.42 3.91
N TYR A 50 -7.67 17.58 3.88
CA TYR A 50 -7.30 18.72 4.70
C TYR A 50 -7.21 18.37 6.19
N PHE A 51 -6.11 18.80 6.79
CA PHE A 51 -5.89 18.77 8.24
C PHE A 51 -5.17 20.06 8.66
N ASP A 52 -5.40 20.50 9.89
CA ASP A 52 -4.84 21.74 10.38
C ASP A 52 -3.41 21.55 10.83
N VAL A 53 -2.53 22.44 10.39
CA VAL A 53 -1.14 22.54 10.82
C VAL A 53 -0.96 23.84 11.60
N PHE A 54 -0.45 23.75 12.83
CA PHE A 54 -0.22 24.89 13.68
C PHE A 54 1.23 25.35 13.54
N ASP A 55 1.39 26.61 13.14
CA ASP A 55 2.69 27.27 13.09
C ASP A 55 2.81 28.20 14.31
N PRO A 56 3.84 28.06 15.16
CA PRO A 56 4.03 28.93 16.34
C PRO A 56 4.10 30.42 15.99
N ARG A 57 4.40 30.75 14.74
CA ARG A 57 4.46 32.14 14.27
C ARG A 57 3.10 32.76 14.01
N LEU A 58 2.05 31.93 13.87
CA LEU A 58 0.71 32.36 13.51
C LEU A 58 -0.26 32.36 14.70
N GLN A 59 0.21 32.24 15.91
CA GLN A 59 -0.55 32.29 17.17
C GLN A 59 -1.97 31.71 17.05
N ASP A 60 -2.16 30.49 17.46
CA ASP A 60 -3.45 29.78 17.56
C ASP A 60 -4.25 29.63 16.25
N TYR A 61 -3.66 29.94 15.12
CA TYR A 61 -4.29 29.76 13.82
C TYR A 61 -3.85 28.46 13.14
N GLY A 62 -4.79 27.53 12.95
CA GLY A 62 -4.58 26.30 12.17
C GLY A 62 -4.67 26.57 10.68
N VAL A 63 -3.63 26.26 9.93
CA VAL A 63 -3.61 26.36 8.47
C VAL A 63 -4.06 25.03 7.87
N PRO A 64 -5.16 24.98 7.12
CA PRO A 64 -5.59 23.74 6.47
C PRO A 64 -4.59 23.34 5.35
N VAL A 65 -4.05 22.15 5.46
CA VAL A 65 -3.08 21.59 4.51
C VAL A 65 -3.61 20.26 3.98
N SER A 66 -3.52 20.04 2.69
CA SER A 66 -3.74 18.74 2.05
C SER A 66 -2.46 18.27 1.38
N VAL A 67 -2.22 16.96 1.40
CA VAL A 67 -1.03 16.36 0.78
C VAL A 67 -1.45 15.24 -0.15
N HIS A 68 -0.94 15.26 -1.37
CA HIS A 68 -1.14 14.17 -2.33
C HIS A 68 0.15 13.88 -3.08
N GLY A 69 0.29 12.67 -3.52
CA GLY A 69 1.48 12.25 -4.24
C GLY A 69 1.50 10.77 -4.57
N ALA A 70 2.66 10.31 -4.98
CA ALA A 70 2.93 8.91 -5.26
C ALA A 70 4.25 8.48 -4.62
N VAL A 71 4.26 7.26 -4.10
CA VAL A 71 5.45 6.61 -3.56
C VAL A 71 5.75 5.38 -4.41
N VAL A 72 6.98 5.26 -4.84
CA VAL A 72 7.48 4.03 -5.48
C VAL A 72 8.18 3.21 -4.41
N TYR A 73 7.81 1.95 -4.30
CA TYR A 73 8.38 1.02 -3.32
C TYR A 73 8.72 -0.31 -3.99
N ALA A 74 9.70 -1.01 -3.45
CA ALA A 74 10.05 -2.37 -3.80
C ALA A 74 10.27 -3.18 -2.52
N ILE A 75 9.97 -4.47 -2.57
CA ILE A 75 10.22 -5.38 -1.46
C ILE A 75 11.54 -6.10 -1.76
N GLU A 76 12.55 -5.84 -0.96
CA GLU A 76 13.89 -6.43 -1.11
C GLU A 76 13.97 -7.84 -0.52
N ASP A 77 13.41 -8.03 0.67
CA ASP A 77 13.39 -9.32 1.37
C ASP A 77 11.99 -9.94 1.34
N MET A 78 11.77 -10.82 0.38
CA MET A 78 10.50 -11.52 0.21
C MET A 78 10.25 -12.56 1.29
N ASP A 79 11.28 -13.18 1.85
CA ASP A 79 11.14 -14.21 2.89
C ASP A 79 10.70 -13.58 4.21
N LEU A 80 11.30 -12.45 4.57
CA LEU A 80 10.86 -11.65 5.71
C LEU A 80 9.44 -11.13 5.51
N PHE A 81 9.12 -10.62 4.32
CA PHE A 81 7.79 -10.15 3.98
C PHE A 81 6.72 -11.24 4.17
N HIS A 82 6.99 -12.44 3.69
CA HIS A 82 6.11 -13.60 3.88
C HIS A 82 5.97 -14.01 5.34
N SER A 83 7.06 -13.99 6.11
CA SER A 83 7.04 -14.37 7.51
C SER A 83 6.17 -13.44 8.35
N VAL A 84 6.21 -12.14 8.08
CA VAL A 84 5.45 -11.11 8.79
C VAL A 84 3.98 -11.12 8.38
N ASN A 85 3.66 -11.41 7.12
CA ASN A 85 2.29 -11.36 6.59
C ASN A 85 1.60 -12.74 6.53
N ARG A 86 2.21 -13.79 7.06
CA ARG A 86 1.74 -15.17 6.97
C ARG A 86 0.34 -15.41 7.55
N ASN A 87 -0.07 -14.61 8.53
CA ASN A 87 -1.33 -14.77 9.24
C ASN A 87 -2.48 -13.89 8.69
N GLU A 88 -2.20 -12.98 7.79
CA GLU A 88 -3.15 -11.99 7.29
C GLU A 88 -3.49 -12.24 5.83
N GLY A 89 -4.05 -13.35 5.42
CA GLY A 89 -4.46 -13.63 4.05
C GLY A 89 -4.01 -12.56 3.03
N TYR A 90 -2.81 -12.73 2.48
CA TYR A 90 -2.14 -11.70 1.69
C TYR A 90 -2.90 -11.43 0.39
N SER A 91 -3.33 -10.20 0.21
CA SER A 91 -3.65 -9.66 -1.10
C SER A 91 -2.85 -8.38 -1.34
N ASP A 92 -2.45 -8.12 -2.60
CA ASP A 92 -1.76 -6.88 -2.98
C ASP A 92 -2.54 -5.63 -2.54
N GLU A 93 -3.86 -5.68 -2.64
CA GLU A 93 -4.74 -4.59 -2.22
C GLU A 93 -4.71 -4.38 -0.69
N THR A 94 -4.77 -5.44 0.10
CA THR A 94 -4.67 -5.36 1.56
C THR A 94 -3.35 -4.75 1.99
N PHE A 95 -2.25 -5.17 1.37
CA PHE A 95 -0.93 -4.61 1.63
C PHE A 95 -0.85 -3.12 1.26
N LYS A 96 -1.32 -2.74 0.08
CA LYS A 96 -1.36 -1.33 -0.36
C LYS A 96 -2.20 -0.45 0.57
N ASN A 97 -3.33 -0.95 1.05
CA ASN A 97 -4.19 -0.22 1.99
C ASN A 97 -3.50 -0.03 3.35
N LYS A 98 -2.82 -1.06 3.86
CA LYS A 98 -2.03 -0.99 5.10
C LYS A 98 -0.88 0.01 4.95
N LEU A 99 -0.14 -0.08 3.85
CA LEU A 99 0.96 0.84 3.54
C LEU A 99 0.47 2.28 3.39
N ARG A 100 -0.65 2.51 2.71
CA ARG A 100 -1.28 3.83 2.59
C ARG A 100 -1.67 4.41 3.94
N GLY A 101 -2.22 3.59 4.84
CA GLY A 101 -2.57 4.01 6.20
C GLY A 101 -1.35 4.43 7.02
N GLN A 102 -0.27 3.67 6.96
CA GLN A 102 0.99 4.00 7.65
C GLN A 102 1.64 5.25 7.06
N LEU A 103 1.69 5.34 5.74
CA LEU A 103 2.22 6.51 5.02
C LEU A 103 1.45 7.78 5.37
N THR A 104 0.12 7.70 5.43
CA THR A 104 -0.73 8.83 5.83
C THR A 104 -0.40 9.33 7.24
N LYS A 105 -0.26 8.43 8.20
CA LYS A 105 0.12 8.78 9.57
C LYS A 105 1.50 9.43 9.64
N PHE A 106 2.45 8.85 8.94
CA PHE A 106 3.82 9.36 8.89
C PHE A 106 3.88 10.75 8.28
N ILE A 107 3.27 10.96 7.11
CA ILE A 107 3.26 12.27 6.42
C ILE A 107 2.55 13.32 7.26
N LYS A 108 1.39 13.01 7.87
CA LYS A 108 0.70 13.93 8.77
C LYS A 108 1.59 14.34 9.93
N SER A 109 2.29 13.40 10.55
CA SER A 109 3.21 13.68 11.64
C SER A 109 4.35 14.61 11.21
N VAL A 110 5.00 14.31 10.09
CA VAL A 110 6.11 15.12 9.58
C VAL A 110 5.66 16.53 9.22
N VAL A 111 4.54 16.67 8.53
CA VAL A 111 4.00 17.97 8.13
C VAL A 111 3.53 18.79 9.31
N SER A 112 2.84 18.16 10.28
CA SER A 112 2.35 18.85 11.49
C SER A 112 3.50 19.35 12.38
N ASN A 113 4.61 18.63 12.43
CA ASN A 113 5.76 18.98 13.27
C ASN A 113 6.78 19.86 12.54
N ALA A 114 6.70 19.99 11.23
CA ALA A 114 7.66 20.79 10.46
C ALA A 114 7.79 22.25 10.91
N PRO A 115 6.71 22.98 11.27
CA PRO A 115 6.84 24.35 11.76
C PRO A 115 7.59 24.47 13.08
N SER A 116 7.42 23.50 13.98
CA SER A 116 8.04 23.49 15.31
C SER A 116 9.46 22.89 15.29
N ASP A 117 9.61 21.69 14.73
CA ASP A 117 10.85 20.91 14.80
C ASP A 117 11.87 21.34 13.77
N ALA A 118 11.43 21.57 12.53
CA ALA A 118 12.30 21.99 11.44
C ALA A 118 12.31 23.51 11.22
N GLN A 119 11.51 24.26 11.99
CA GLN A 119 11.34 25.70 11.85
C GLN A 119 10.97 26.18 10.42
N ILE A 120 10.27 25.33 9.69
CA ILE A 120 9.80 25.61 8.33
C ILE A 120 8.43 26.30 8.43
N PRO A 121 8.28 27.56 8.00
CA PRO A 121 6.96 28.19 7.97
C PRO A 121 5.96 27.35 7.19
N VAL A 122 4.73 27.23 7.68
CA VAL A 122 3.68 26.41 7.05
C VAL A 122 3.46 26.78 5.58
N VAL A 123 3.58 28.04 5.21
CA VAL A 123 3.49 28.53 3.82
C VAL A 123 4.63 28.07 2.91
N GLN A 124 5.74 27.59 3.48
CA GLN A 124 6.91 27.11 2.74
C GLN A 124 7.03 25.59 2.71
N ILE A 125 6.16 24.87 3.42
CA ILE A 125 6.23 23.41 3.50
C ILE A 125 6.14 22.80 2.11
N GLY A 126 5.24 23.24 1.25
CA GLY A 126 5.08 22.72 -0.11
C GLY A 126 6.33 22.81 -0.96
N ALA A 127 7.05 23.94 -0.91
CA ALA A 127 8.28 24.15 -1.69
C ALA A 127 9.48 23.35 -1.16
N ARG A 128 9.56 23.13 0.16
CA ARG A 128 10.67 22.39 0.80
C ARG A 128 10.43 20.89 0.85
N PHE A 129 9.18 20.45 0.91
CA PHE A 129 8.82 19.04 0.95
C PHE A 129 9.25 18.30 -0.33
N LEU A 130 9.11 18.94 -1.49
CA LEU A 130 9.61 18.42 -2.77
C LEU A 130 11.13 18.22 -2.79
N ARG A 131 11.90 19.04 -2.09
CA ARG A 131 13.36 18.87 -1.98
C ARG A 131 13.74 17.72 -1.05
N LEU A 132 13.01 17.54 0.07
CA LEU A 132 13.25 16.46 1.03
C LEU A 132 12.87 15.09 0.45
N ALA A 133 11.77 14.99 -0.30
CA ALA A 133 11.35 13.77 -0.96
C ALA A 133 12.38 13.28 -2.00
N ASN A 134 13.03 14.20 -2.72
CA ASN A 134 14.07 13.85 -3.69
C ASN A 134 15.41 13.44 -3.05
N SER A 135 15.67 13.86 -1.81
CA SER A 135 16.90 13.51 -1.08
C SER A 135 16.75 12.26 -0.21
N SER A 136 15.52 11.84 0.09
CA SER A 136 15.22 10.73 1.03
C SER A 136 14.92 9.40 0.36
N SER A 137 15.07 9.29 -0.96
CA SER A 137 14.76 8.04 -1.68
C SER A 137 15.60 6.83 -1.27
N SER A 138 16.61 7.01 -0.42
CA SER A 138 17.49 5.92 0.03
C SER A 138 17.40 5.56 1.52
N VAL A 139 16.59 6.22 2.32
CA VAL A 139 16.65 6.10 3.80
C VAL A 139 15.44 5.40 4.44
N LEU A 140 14.35 5.14 3.73
CA LEU A 140 13.07 4.69 4.32
C LEU A 140 12.87 3.18 4.43
N LEU A 141 13.88 2.34 4.14
CA LEU A 141 13.74 0.88 4.11
C LEU A 141 14.56 0.10 5.15
N HIS A 142 15.17 0.78 6.11
CA HIS A 142 15.86 0.11 7.21
C HIS A 142 15.24 0.49 8.56
N ARG A 143 14.03 -0.04 8.85
CA ARG A 143 13.58 -0.33 10.23
C ARG A 143 12.27 -1.07 10.24
#